data_e9e1013b3b78e231cd1bc9664c8ae9d1
#
_entry.id   e9e1013b3b78e231cd1bc9664c8ae9d1
#
_cell.length_a   1.000
_cell.length_b   1.000
_cell.length_c   1.000
_cell.angle_alpha   90.00
_cell.angle_beta   90.00
_cell.angle_gamma   90.00
#
_symmetry.space_group_name_H-M   'P 1'
#
loop_
_entity.id
_entity.type
_entity.pdbx_description
1 polymer ?
#
loop_
_entity_poly.entity_id
_entity_poly.type
_entity_poly.pdbx_seq_one_letter_code
_entity_poly.pdbx_strand_id
1 'polypeptide(L)'
;GRPLSRRGSEKILRRGATPTPRRLSTPPSRVRHGARLKLIRDQVTAPFLPPKCLANHPDDPDACGFARHRKFGPGFDVVGATKLGLLPAIDPLQVLCHPHWCYSAHGHVVIYRDSDHLTATYTRTLTDWLGSKISF
;
A
#
# COMPACT_ATOMS: atom_id res chain seq x y z
N GLY A 1 25.56 -0.65 -77.93
CA GLY A 1 25.12 -0.85 -76.56
C GLY A 1 24.63 0.47 -75.95
N ARG A 2 23.33 0.56 -75.66
CA ARG A 2 22.77 1.72 -74.98
C ARG A 2 22.74 1.42 -73.47
N PRO A 3 23.14 2.35 -72.59
CA PRO A 3 22.96 2.17 -71.15
C PRO A 3 21.54 2.55 -70.70
N LEU A 4 20.96 1.67 -69.89
CA LEU A 4 19.65 1.84 -69.24
C LEU A 4 19.72 2.85 -68.12
N SER A 5 18.91 3.89 -68.24
CA SER A 5 18.67 4.88 -67.19
C SER A 5 17.91 4.24 -66.01
N ARG A 6 18.51 4.18 -64.83
CA ARG A 6 17.81 3.87 -63.59
C ARG A 6 17.19 5.14 -63.02
N ARG A 7 15.89 5.28 -63.07
CA ARG A 7 15.14 6.27 -62.31
C ARG A 7 15.03 5.76 -60.87
N GLY A 8 15.73 6.42 -59.96
CA GLY A 8 15.58 6.23 -58.53
C GLY A 8 14.24 6.80 -58.06
N SER A 9 13.40 5.94 -57.55
CA SER A 9 12.20 6.38 -56.81
C SER A 9 12.59 6.78 -55.39
N GLU A 10 12.71 8.07 -55.18
CA GLU A 10 12.84 8.64 -53.83
C GLU A 10 11.51 8.49 -53.10
N LYS A 11 11.48 7.51 -52.20
CA LYS A 11 10.36 7.28 -51.32
C LYS A 11 10.47 8.26 -50.15
N ILE A 12 9.70 9.35 -50.22
CA ILE A 12 9.58 10.31 -49.13
C ILE A 12 8.99 9.60 -47.92
N LEU A 13 9.85 9.31 -46.94
CA LEU A 13 9.44 8.85 -45.60
C LEU A 13 8.72 10.03 -44.92
N ARG A 14 7.39 10.00 -44.96
CA ARG A 14 6.58 10.86 -44.09
C ARG A 14 6.90 10.48 -42.63
N ARG A 15 7.57 11.38 -41.93
CA ARG A 15 7.77 11.30 -40.49
C ARG A 15 6.40 11.26 -39.83
N GLY A 16 6.02 10.09 -39.36
CA GLY A 16 4.83 9.90 -38.52
C GLY A 16 4.99 10.75 -37.26
N ALA A 17 4.07 11.66 -37.04
CA ALA A 17 3.96 12.39 -35.79
C ALA A 17 3.76 11.35 -34.68
N THR A 18 4.68 11.28 -33.74
CA THR A 18 4.52 10.49 -32.51
C THR A 18 3.30 11.04 -31.77
N PRO A 19 2.32 10.20 -31.44
CA PRO A 19 1.19 10.66 -30.65
C PRO A 19 1.72 11.06 -29.26
N THR A 20 1.55 12.34 -28.95
CA THR A 20 1.81 12.85 -27.61
C THR A 20 1.01 12.02 -26.61
N PRO A 21 1.63 11.43 -25.56
CA PRO A 21 0.89 10.70 -24.58
C PRO A 21 -0.11 11.67 -23.93
N ARG A 22 -1.41 11.42 -24.16
CA ARG A 22 -2.46 12.10 -23.41
C ARG A 22 -2.15 11.87 -21.94
N ARG A 23 -1.80 12.93 -21.22
CA ARG A 23 -1.81 12.92 -19.76
C ARG A 23 -3.22 12.50 -19.36
N LEU A 24 -3.34 11.26 -18.91
CA LEU A 24 -4.50 10.84 -18.15
C LEU A 24 -4.47 11.68 -16.89
N SER A 25 -5.23 12.77 -16.90
CA SER A 25 -5.54 13.51 -15.70
C SER A 25 -6.37 12.56 -14.83
N THR A 26 -5.69 11.88 -13.93
CA THR A 26 -6.33 11.00 -12.93
C THR A 26 -7.21 11.90 -12.09
N PRO A 27 -8.53 11.73 -12.08
CA PRO A 27 -9.37 12.48 -11.19
C PRO A 27 -8.99 12.08 -9.76
N PRO A 28 -8.73 13.04 -8.88
CA PRO A 28 -8.41 12.71 -7.50
C PRO A 28 -9.59 11.99 -6.86
N SER A 29 -9.32 10.92 -6.16
CA SER A 29 -10.07 10.31 -5.05
C SER A 29 -11.61 10.48 -5.02
N ARG A 30 -12.28 10.79 -6.13
CA ARG A 30 -13.74 10.92 -6.21
C ARG A 30 -14.32 9.75 -6.98
N VAL A 31 -15.13 8.95 -6.31
CA VAL A 31 -16.03 7.99 -6.96
C VAL A 31 -17.18 8.75 -7.61
N ARG A 32 -17.85 8.13 -8.56
CA ARG A 32 -19.15 8.62 -9.05
C ARG A 32 -20.04 9.01 -7.87
N HIS A 33 -20.74 10.14 -7.96
CA HIS A 33 -21.60 10.73 -6.92
C HIS A 33 -20.90 11.51 -5.78
N GLY A 34 -19.65 11.92 -5.96
CA GLY A 34 -19.01 12.84 -5.00
C GLY A 34 -18.50 12.21 -3.73
N ALA A 35 -18.52 10.88 -3.59
CA ALA A 35 -17.93 10.20 -2.46
C ALA A 35 -16.41 10.43 -2.40
N ARG A 36 -15.87 10.61 -1.20
CA ARG A 36 -14.44 10.76 -0.95
C ARG A 36 -13.89 9.42 -0.45
N LEU A 37 -12.79 8.97 -1.04
CA LEU A 37 -12.14 7.72 -0.67
C LEU A 37 -10.85 7.99 0.09
N LYS A 38 -10.61 7.21 1.11
CA LYS A 38 -9.32 7.07 1.79
C LYS A 38 -8.91 5.61 1.75
N LEU A 39 -7.65 5.36 1.45
CA LEU A 39 -7.08 4.03 1.55
C LEU A 39 -6.43 3.86 2.91
N ILE A 40 -6.71 2.76 3.58
CA ILE A 40 -5.96 2.26 4.73
C ILE A 40 -5.10 1.12 4.22
N ARG A 41 -3.79 1.20 4.44
CA ARG A 41 -2.85 0.14 4.07
C ARG A 41 -3.05 -1.07 4.97
N ASP A 42 -2.71 -2.23 4.43
CA ASP A 42 -2.66 -3.44 5.22
C ASP A 42 -1.52 -3.39 6.25
N GLN A 43 -1.70 -4.08 7.39
CA GLN A 43 -0.67 -4.23 8.41
C GLN A 43 0.37 -5.28 7.99
N VAL A 44 1.38 -5.47 8.81
CA VAL A 44 2.35 -6.55 8.62
C VAL A 44 1.79 -7.86 9.17
N THR A 45 2.12 -8.96 8.52
CA THR A 45 1.85 -10.29 9.02
C THR A 45 2.93 -10.70 10.02
N ALA A 46 2.54 -11.11 11.22
CA ALA A 46 3.46 -11.68 12.19
C ALA A 46 4.00 -13.04 11.70
N PRO A 47 5.28 -13.35 11.92
CA PRO A 47 5.87 -14.62 11.47
C PRO A 47 5.45 -15.84 12.31
N PHE A 48 4.59 -15.64 13.30
CA PHE A 48 4.06 -16.64 14.23
C PHE A 48 2.64 -16.26 14.63
N LEU A 49 2.02 -17.07 15.52
CA LEU A 49 0.72 -16.72 16.13
C LEU A 49 0.93 -15.90 17.41
N PRO A 50 0.71 -14.58 17.39
CA PRO A 50 0.96 -13.72 18.54
C PRO A 50 0.23 -14.14 19.82
N PRO A 51 -1.06 -14.54 19.81
CA PRO A 51 -1.72 -14.99 21.03
C PRO A 51 -1.07 -16.23 21.66
N LYS A 52 -0.59 -17.17 20.85
CA LYS A 52 0.12 -18.34 21.33
C LYS A 52 1.48 -17.99 21.94
N CYS A 53 2.20 -17.08 21.31
CA CYS A 53 3.46 -16.59 21.85
C CYS A 53 3.23 -15.92 23.21
N LEU A 54 2.28 -14.99 23.29
CA LEU A 54 1.95 -14.28 24.54
C LEU A 54 1.52 -15.22 25.66
N ALA A 55 0.76 -16.27 25.35
CA ALA A 55 0.37 -17.29 26.34
C ALA A 55 1.58 -18.07 26.90
N ASN A 56 2.65 -18.20 26.11
CA ASN A 56 3.90 -18.85 26.53
C ASN A 56 4.88 -17.89 27.24
N HIS A 57 4.65 -16.56 27.14
CA HIS A 57 5.50 -15.54 27.73
C HIS A 57 4.65 -14.53 28.51
N PRO A 58 3.90 -14.96 29.54
CA PRO A 58 2.96 -14.08 30.25
C PRO A 58 3.65 -12.93 30.98
N ASP A 59 4.88 -13.15 31.43
CA ASP A 59 5.67 -12.14 32.19
C ASP A 59 6.60 -11.31 31.31
N ASP A 60 6.73 -11.67 30.02
CA ASP A 60 7.57 -10.96 29.03
C ASP A 60 6.87 -10.90 27.67
N PRO A 61 5.84 -10.07 27.49
CA PRO A 61 5.14 -9.94 26.24
C PRO A 61 6.01 -9.35 25.11
N ASP A 62 7.09 -8.66 25.44
CA ASP A 62 8.01 -8.07 24.46
C ASP A 62 8.81 -9.13 23.71
N ALA A 63 9.01 -10.31 24.30
CA ALA A 63 9.57 -11.49 23.62
C ALA A 63 8.74 -11.93 22.40
N CYS A 64 7.47 -11.52 22.31
CA CYS A 64 6.58 -11.79 21.20
C CYS A 64 6.55 -10.65 20.16
N GLY A 65 7.50 -9.74 20.21
CA GLY A 65 7.66 -8.76 19.15
C GLY A 65 8.31 -9.36 17.91
N PHE A 66 8.26 -8.63 16.78
CA PHE A 66 8.82 -9.07 15.51
C PHE A 66 9.27 -7.90 14.64
N ALA A 67 10.17 -8.18 13.70
CA ALA A 67 10.71 -7.16 12.83
C ALA A 67 9.64 -6.52 11.95
N ARG A 68 9.67 -5.18 11.87
CA ARG A 68 8.80 -4.40 11.02
C ARG A 68 9.28 -4.47 9.57
N HIS A 69 8.92 -5.53 8.86
CA HIS A 69 9.12 -5.55 7.41
C HIS A 69 7.91 -6.16 6.72
N ARG A 70 7.56 -5.58 5.60
CA ARG A 70 6.55 -6.14 4.73
C ARG A 70 7.21 -7.25 3.92
N LYS A 71 6.67 -8.45 4.02
CA LYS A 71 7.18 -9.65 3.35
C LYS A 71 7.17 -9.51 1.81
N PHE A 72 6.27 -8.70 1.31
CA PHE A 72 6.05 -8.48 -0.13
C PHE A 72 6.03 -6.99 -0.41
N GLY A 73 7.04 -6.38 -0.93
CA GLY A 73 7.15 -5.01 -1.42
C GLY A 73 5.96 -4.03 -1.17
N PRO A 74 5.76 -3.00 -1.95
CA PRO A 74 4.52 -2.23 -1.89
C PRO A 74 3.39 -3.16 -2.33
N GLY A 75 2.49 -3.52 -1.41
CA GLY A 75 1.37 -4.41 -1.68
C GLY A 75 0.53 -3.91 -2.86
N PHE A 76 -0.26 -4.79 -3.44
CA PHE A 76 -1.17 -4.45 -4.54
C PHE A 76 -2.16 -3.33 -4.17
N ASP A 77 -2.46 -3.15 -2.88
CA ASP A 77 -3.21 -2.04 -2.31
C ASP A 77 -2.57 -0.67 -2.65
N VAL A 78 -1.25 -0.54 -2.43
CA VAL A 78 -0.50 0.70 -2.74
C VAL A 78 -0.37 0.92 -4.25
N VAL A 79 -0.14 -0.16 -5.01
CA VAL A 79 -0.08 -0.08 -6.47
C VAL A 79 -1.43 0.37 -7.04
N GLY A 80 -2.53 -0.20 -6.53
CA GLY A 80 -3.88 0.19 -6.91
C GLY A 80 -4.19 1.64 -6.51
N ALA A 81 -3.85 2.03 -5.27
CA ALA A 81 -4.04 3.38 -4.78
C ALA A 81 -3.27 4.43 -5.60
N THR A 82 -2.04 4.13 -5.99
CA THR A 82 -1.23 5.01 -6.85
C THR A 82 -1.92 5.25 -8.19
N LYS A 83 -2.42 4.17 -8.81
CA LYS A 83 -3.15 4.25 -10.09
C LYS A 83 -4.46 5.04 -9.99
N LEU A 84 -5.10 4.99 -8.83
CA LEU A 84 -6.37 5.67 -8.56
C LEU A 84 -6.21 7.07 -7.96
N GLY A 85 -4.99 7.52 -7.70
CA GLY A 85 -4.73 8.83 -7.08
C GLY A 85 -5.20 8.92 -5.62
N LEU A 86 -5.22 7.80 -4.89
CA LEU A 86 -5.67 7.70 -3.50
C LEU A 86 -4.54 7.88 -2.47
N LEU A 87 -3.38 8.31 -2.90
CA LEU A 87 -2.29 8.62 -1.97
C LEU A 87 -2.40 10.06 -1.45
N PRO A 88 -1.89 10.32 -0.23
CA PRO A 88 -1.25 9.36 0.68
C PRO A 88 -2.26 8.43 1.35
N ALA A 89 -1.87 7.16 1.50
CA ALA A 89 -2.66 6.17 2.22
C ALA A 89 -2.44 6.28 3.74
N ILE A 90 -3.46 5.94 4.52
CA ILE A 90 -3.33 5.82 5.97
C ILE A 90 -2.53 4.55 6.28
N ASP A 91 -1.39 4.68 6.95
CA ASP A 91 -0.54 3.54 7.28
C ASP A 91 -0.68 3.17 8.76
N PRO A 92 -1.34 2.04 9.09
CA PRO A 92 -1.54 1.61 10.48
C PRO A 92 -0.23 1.24 11.19
N LEU A 93 0.85 0.98 10.45
CA LEU A 93 2.15 0.70 11.07
C LEU A 93 2.69 1.87 11.89
N GLN A 94 2.13 3.07 11.74
CA GLN A 94 2.48 4.24 12.57
C GLN A 94 2.06 4.05 14.04
N VAL A 95 1.06 3.21 14.30
CA VAL A 95 0.52 2.95 15.65
C VAL A 95 0.68 1.50 16.09
N LEU A 96 0.97 0.57 15.16
CA LEU A 96 1.18 -0.83 15.46
C LEU A 96 2.66 -1.17 15.74
N CYS A 97 3.59 -0.35 15.23
CA CYS A 97 5.00 -0.67 15.24
C CYS A 97 5.86 0.57 15.55
N HIS A 98 7.00 0.33 16.16
CA HIS A 98 8.13 1.26 16.13
C HIS A 98 8.85 1.21 14.76
N PRO A 99 9.86 2.06 14.50
CA PRO A 99 10.51 2.11 13.18
C PRO A 99 11.00 0.76 12.63
N HIS A 100 11.46 -0.11 13.52
CA HIS A 100 12.05 -1.40 13.12
C HIS A 100 11.36 -2.63 13.73
N TRP A 101 10.39 -2.41 14.64
CA TRP A 101 9.84 -3.47 15.48
C TRP A 101 8.34 -3.32 15.69
N CYS A 102 7.61 -4.42 15.62
CA CYS A 102 6.18 -4.51 15.91
C CYS A 102 5.95 -5.33 17.18
N TYR A 103 4.95 -4.95 17.97
CA TYR A 103 4.59 -5.64 19.19
C TYR A 103 3.35 -6.52 19.00
N SER A 104 3.28 -7.59 19.77
CA SER A 104 2.10 -8.47 19.82
C SER A 104 1.06 -8.01 20.84
N ALA A 105 1.47 -7.20 21.80
CA ALA A 105 0.60 -6.59 22.82
C ALA A 105 1.04 -5.15 23.08
N HIS A 106 0.10 -4.33 23.56
CA HIS A 106 0.36 -2.99 24.07
C HIS A 106 -0.23 -2.89 25.48
N GLY A 107 0.64 -2.82 26.47
CA GLY A 107 0.24 -3.02 27.86
C GLY A 107 -0.46 -4.38 28.02
N HIS A 108 -1.69 -4.36 28.52
CA HIS A 108 -2.49 -5.58 28.70
C HIS A 108 -3.41 -5.92 27.52
N VAL A 109 -3.29 -5.19 26.40
CA VAL A 109 -4.16 -5.39 25.23
C VAL A 109 -3.41 -6.14 24.15
N VAL A 110 -3.88 -7.33 23.81
CA VAL A 110 -3.37 -8.14 22.70
C VAL A 110 -3.72 -7.45 21.38
N ILE A 111 -2.72 -7.20 20.55
CA ILE A 111 -2.88 -6.48 19.26
C ILE A 111 -3.49 -7.40 18.20
N TYR A 112 -2.96 -8.60 18.04
CA TYR A 112 -3.34 -9.52 16.97
C TYR A 112 -4.20 -10.67 17.48
N ARG A 113 -5.26 -11.01 16.76
CA ARG A 113 -6.10 -12.19 17.00
C ARG A 113 -5.45 -13.45 16.43
N ASP A 114 -4.76 -13.33 15.32
CA ASP A 114 -4.01 -14.34 14.59
C ASP A 114 -2.74 -13.71 14.00
N SER A 115 -2.19 -14.22 12.92
CA SER A 115 -0.95 -13.68 12.34
C SER A 115 -1.11 -12.31 11.66
N ASP A 116 -2.33 -11.95 11.23
CA ASP A 116 -2.57 -10.80 10.35
C ASP A 116 -3.86 -10.02 10.65
N HIS A 117 -4.71 -10.45 11.58
CA HIS A 117 -5.89 -9.70 11.98
C HIS A 117 -5.74 -9.08 13.37
N LEU A 118 -6.16 -7.82 13.48
CA LEU A 118 -6.19 -7.13 14.78
C LEU A 118 -7.33 -7.64 15.66
N THR A 119 -7.15 -7.58 16.98
CA THR A 119 -8.23 -7.82 17.91
C THR A 119 -9.23 -6.67 17.90
N ALA A 120 -10.52 -6.96 18.13
CA ALA A 120 -11.54 -5.94 18.26
C ALA A 120 -11.25 -4.97 19.41
N THR A 121 -10.67 -5.48 20.50
CA THR A 121 -10.29 -4.65 21.66
C THR A 121 -9.23 -3.64 21.28
N TYR A 122 -8.16 -4.07 20.62
CA TYR A 122 -7.11 -3.16 20.19
C TYR A 122 -7.59 -2.18 19.12
N THR A 123 -8.40 -2.65 18.14
CA THR A 123 -8.95 -1.78 17.09
C THR A 123 -9.76 -0.63 17.66
N ARG A 124 -10.52 -0.84 18.75
CA ARG A 124 -11.25 0.24 19.44
C ARG A 124 -10.34 1.32 20.01
N THR A 125 -9.14 0.99 20.46
CA THR A 125 -8.18 1.99 20.95
C THR A 125 -7.65 2.90 19.85
N LEU A 126 -7.79 2.50 18.59
CA LEU A 126 -7.35 3.27 17.41
C LEU A 126 -8.41 4.26 16.89
N THR A 127 -9.58 4.35 17.53
CA THR A 127 -10.73 5.15 17.04
C THR A 127 -10.34 6.60 16.81
N ASP A 128 -9.74 7.26 17.81
CA ASP A 128 -9.39 8.69 17.72
C ASP A 128 -8.27 8.91 16.69
N TRP A 129 -7.27 8.03 16.69
CA TRP A 129 -6.20 8.09 15.70
C TRP A 129 -6.77 7.97 14.28
N LEU A 130 -7.59 6.96 14.02
CA LEU A 130 -8.20 6.75 12.70
C LEU A 130 -9.13 7.92 12.35
N GLY A 131 -9.94 8.38 13.29
CA GLY A 131 -10.82 9.53 13.12
C GLY A 131 -10.05 10.77 12.64
N SER A 132 -8.87 11.04 13.23
CA SER A 132 -8.01 12.15 12.81
C SER A 132 -7.46 12.02 11.38
N LYS A 133 -7.35 10.80 10.85
CA LYS A 133 -6.85 10.52 9.49
C LYS A 133 -7.93 10.53 8.42
N ILE A 134 -9.18 10.21 8.77
CA ILE A 134 -10.31 10.13 7.83
C ILE A 134 -11.15 11.40 7.77
N SER A 135 -10.86 12.42 8.60
CA SER A 135 -11.49 13.74 8.49
C SER A 135 -11.25 14.30 7.08
N PHE A 136 -12.30 14.83 6.48
CA PHE A 136 -12.34 15.33 5.10
C PHE A 136 -12.37 16.86 5.06
#